data_1eb836d6e992f3b6b4b255878549a2c4
#
_entry.id   1eb836d6e992f3b6b4b255878549a2c4
#
_cell.length_a   1.000
_cell.length_b   1.000
_cell.length_c   1.000
_cell.angle_alpha   90.00
_cell.angle_beta   90.00
_cell.angle_gamma   90.00
#
_symmetry.space_group_name_H-M   'P 1'
#
loop_
_entity.id
_entity.type
_entity.pdbx_description
1 polymer ?
#
loop_
_entity_poly.entity_id
_entity_poly.type
_entity_poly.pdbx_seq_one_letter_code
_entity_poly.pdbx_strand_id
1 'polypeptide(L)'
;MSGTYNLAPTNNIPLWEDYIIKNLTSNWKLVEKAMIFNCLIKEKRKIEKKLYYTELSWIQKICERNFCDPEIIKHNLLKDDITIILKK
;
A
#
# COMPACT_ATOMS: atom_id res chain seq x y z
N MET A 1 3.00 5.18 -9.83
CA MET A 1 2.98 5.76 -8.48
C MET A 1 3.71 4.84 -7.54
N SER A 2 4.74 5.30 -6.89
CA SER A 2 5.54 4.48 -5.97
C SER A 2 5.99 5.31 -4.78
N GLY A 3 6.13 4.64 -3.62
CA GLY A 3 6.75 5.20 -2.42
C GLY A 3 6.00 6.26 -1.65
N THR A 4 4.86 6.73 -2.14
CA THR A 4 4.14 7.85 -1.52
C THR A 4 3.42 7.52 -0.23
N TYR A 5 3.17 6.23 0.04
CA TYR A 5 2.39 5.82 1.21
C TYR A 5 3.25 5.46 2.42
N ASN A 6 4.55 5.48 2.26
CA ASN A 6 5.48 5.12 3.33
C ASN A 6 5.69 6.26 4.34
N LEU A 7 5.48 7.51 3.91
CA LEU A 7 5.63 8.67 4.78
C LEU A 7 4.26 9.14 5.25
N ALA A 8 3.98 8.93 6.53
CA ALA A 8 2.71 9.34 7.13
C ALA A 8 2.87 10.66 7.88
N PRO A 9 2.10 11.70 7.52
CA PRO A 9 2.16 12.98 8.23
C PRO A 9 1.42 12.98 9.56
N THR A 10 0.86 11.84 9.95
CA THR A 10 0.06 11.69 11.15
C THR A 10 0.41 10.37 11.85
N ASN A 11 0.14 10.29 13.16
CA ASN A 11 0.27 9.04 13.91
C ASN A 11 -1.07 8.29 14.00
N ASN A 12 -2.11 8.81 13.38
CA ASN A 12 -3.43 8.19 13.39
C ASN A 12 -3.52 7.16 12.26
N ILE A 13 -3.37 5.88 12.59
CA ILE A 13 -3.33 4.80 11.61
C ILE A 13 -4.64 4.72 10.79
N PRO A 14 -5.84 4.68 11.40
CA PRO A 14 -7.07 4.65 10.62
C PRO A 14 -7.22 5.82 9.65
N LEU A 15 -6.83 7.01 10.07
CA LEU A 15 -6.90 8.20 9.22
C LEU A 15 -5.96 8.07 8.02
N TRP A 16 -4.73 7.62 8.25
CA TRP A 16 -3.75 7.45 7.17
C TRP A 16 -4.16 6.35 6.21
N GLU A 17 -4.68 5.24 6.74
CA GLU A 17 -5.15 4.13 5.91
C GLU A 17 -6.36 4.51 5.06
N ASP A 18 -7.28 5.33 5.61
CA ASP A 18 -8.40 5.86 4.84
C ASP A 18 -7.91 6.74 3.68
N TYR A 19 -6.91 7.57 3.93
CA TYR A 19 -6.29 8.38 2.88
C TYR A 19 -5.68 7.51 1.78
N ILE A 20 -4.98 6.43 2.16
CA ILE A 20 -4.38 5.50 1.21
C ILE A 20 -5.46 4.89 0.31
N ILE A 21 -6.53 4.39 0.90
CA ILE A 21 -7.62 3.76 0.15
C ILE A 21 -8.25 4.75 -0.83
N LYS A 22 -8.55 5.96 -0.38
CA LYS A 22 -9.13 6.99 -1.22
C LYS A 22 -8.21 7.38 -2.37
N ASN A 23 -6.92 7.52 -2.08
CA ASN A 23 -5.93 7.89 -3.09
C ASN A 23 -5.75 6.77 -4.12
N LEU A 24 -5.64 5.53 -3.66
CA LEU A 24 -5.53 4.37 -4.56
C LEU A 24 -6.79 4.24 -5.42
N THR A 25 -7.97 4.46 -4.85
CA THR A 25 -9.23 4.39 -5.60
C THR A 25 -9.28 5.43 -6.71
N SER A 26 -8.88 6.67 -6.41
CA SER A 26 -8.82 7.73 -7.40
C SER A 26 -7.85 7.40 -8.53
N ASN A 27 -6.68 6.91 -8.20
CA ASN A 27 -5.68 6.55 -9.20
C ASN A 27 -6.10 5.33 -10.03
N TRP A 28 -6.75 4.37 -9.40
CA TRP A 28 -7.25 3.18 -10.09
C TRP A 28 -8.21 3.52 -11.22
N LYS A 29 -9.05 4.52 -11.01
CA LYS A 29 -9.98 4.99 -12.04
C LYS A 29 -9.27 5.58 -13.25
N LEU A 30 -8.09 6.15 -13.06
CA LEU A 30 -7.34 6.84 -14.10
C LEU A 30 -6.39 5.93 -14.88
N VAL A 31 -6.01 4.76 -14.31
CA VAL A 31 -5.07 3.89 -15.00
C VAL A 31 -5.78 3.02 -16.03
N GLU A 32 -5.10 2.75 -17.13
CA GLU A 32 -5.65 1.95 -18.22
C GLU A 32 -5.31 0.48 -18.12
N LYS A 33 -4.09 0.14 -17.70
CA LYS A 33 -3.58 -1.23 -17.72
C LYS A 33 -3.19 -1.76 -16.35
N ALA A 34 -2.45 -0.99 -15.57
CA ALA A 34 -1.95 -1.44 -14.29
C ALA A 34 -1.60 -0.26 -13.38
N MET A 35 -1.70 -0.51 -12.08
CA MET A 35 -1.26 0.43 -11.05
C MET A 35 -0.20 -0.25 -10.20
N ILE A 36 0.93 0.42 -9.97
CA ILE A 36 2.06 -0.13 -9.23
C ILE A 36 2.40 0.81 -8.08
N PHE A 37 2.57 0.25 -6.89
CA PHE A 37 3.00 1.04 -5.73
C PHE A 37 3.80 0.19 -4.76
N ASN A 38 4.60 0.85 -3.92
CA ASN A 38 5.42 0.20 -2.91
C ASN A 38 4.83 0.43 -1.52
N CYS A 39 5.01 -0.55 -0.64
CA CYS A 39 4.62 -0.46 0.76
C CYS A 39 5.72 -1.02 1.65
N LEU A 40 5.77 -0.52 2.89
CA LEU A 40 6.56 -1.15 3.96
C LEU A 40 5.63 -2.06 4.75
N ILE A 41 6.09 -3.26 5.11
CA ILE A 41 5.29 -4.23 5.86
C ILE A 41 5.96 -4.62 7.17
N LYS A 42 5.13 -4.91 8.18
CA LYS A 42 5.53 -5.43 9.48
C LYS A 42 4.47 -6.42 9.96
N GLU A 43 4.73 -7.08 11.09
CA GLU A 43 3.77 -8.00 11.68
C GLU A 43 2.48 -7.30 12.13
N LYS A 44 2.58 -6.04 12.55
CA LYS A 44 1.43 -5.22 12.94
C LYS A 44 1.53 -3.88 12.25
N ARG A 45 0.37 -3.33 11.87
CA ARG A 45 0.31 -1.99 11.28
C ARG A 45 0.76 -0.98 12.30
N LYS A 46 1.67 -0.10 11.90
CA LYS A 46 2.17 0.95 12.80
C LYS A 46 2.73 2.13 12.02
N ILE A 47 2.81 3.27 12.72
CA ILE A 47 3.53 4.43 12.22
C ILE A 47 4.65 4.69 13.22
N GLU A 48 5.89 4.68 12.75
CA GLU A 48 7.07 4.88 13.57
C GLU A 48 8.02 5.83 12.85
N LYS A 49 8.41 6.91 13.52
CA LYS A 49 9.29 7.93 12.94
C LYS A 49 8.78 8.44 11.59
N LYS A 50 7.46 8.67 11.50
CA LYS A 50 6.75 9.10 10.28
C LYS A 50 6.73 8.07 9.15
N LEU A 51 7.17 6.84 9.38
CA LEU A 51 7.07 5.76 8.42
C LEU A 51 5.89 4.87 8.75
N TYR A 52 5.03 4.66 7.76
CA TYR A 52 3.89 3.78 7.90
C TYR A 52 4.26 2.37 7.44
N TYR A 53 3.99 1.40 8.32
CA TYR A 53 4.15 -0.02 8.03
C TYR A 53 2.76 -0.67 8.06
N THR A 54 2.42 -1.38 6.98
CA THR A 54 1.15 -2.10 6.91
C THR A 54 1.34 -3.59 7.15
N GLU A 55 0.24 -4.31 7.36
CA GLU A 55 0.26 -5.76 7.36
C GLU A 55 0.00 -6.26 5.95
N LEU A 56 0.74 -7.28 5.52
CA LEU A 56 0.56 -7.86 4.20
C LEU A 56 -0.88 -8.33 3.97
N SER A 57 -1.46 -8.99 4.97
CA SER A 57 -2.85 -9.47 4.88
C SER A 57 -3.84 -8.33 4.74
N TRP A 58 -3.61 -7.21 5.41
CA TRP A 58 -4.50 -6.05 5.33
C TRP A 58 -4.50 -5.43 3.94
N ILE A 59 -3.31 -5.15 3.41
CA ILE A 59 -3.22 -4.49 2.09
C ILE A 59 -3.72 -5.43 0.97
N GLN A 60 -3.47 -6.72 1.12
CA GLN A 60 -3.95 -7.72 0.18
C GLN A 60 -5.47 -7.75 0.13
N LYS A 61 -6.14 -7.76 1.30
CA LYS A 61 -7.59 -7.74 1.37
C LYS A 61 -8.19 -6.45 0.80
N ILE A 62 -7.58 -5.31 1.09
CA ILE A 62 -8.05 -4.03 0.57
C ILE A 62 -8.00 -4.02 -0.96
N CYS A 63 -6.91 -4.52 -1.53
CA CYS A 63 -6.77 -4.60 -2.99
C CYS A 63 -7.80 -5.55 -3.61
N GLU A 64 -7.99 -6.72 -3.02
CA GLU A 64 -8.96 -7.70 -3.50
C GLU A 64 -10.39 -7.18 -3.48
N ARG A 65 -10.75 -6.44 -2.42
CA ARG A 65 -12.10 -5.90 -2.27
C ARG A 65 -12.40 -4.72 -3.18
N ASN A 66 -11.41 -3.86 -3.42
CA ASN A 66 -11.65 -2.60 -4.10
C ASN A 66 -11.19 -2.58 -5.55
N PHE A 67 -10.26 -3.45 -5.93
CA PHE A 67 -9.63 -3.40 -7.25
C PHE A 67 -9.61 -4.78 -7.92
N CYS A 68 -8.61 -5.57 -7.59
CA CYS A 68 -8.40 -6.91 -8.15
C CYS A 68 -7.39 -7.66 -7.30
N ASP A 69 -7.12 -8.92 -7.63
CA ASP A 69 -6.10 -9.70 -6.94
C ASP A 69 -4.72 -9.08 -7.18
N PRO A 70 -4.01 -8.70 -6.12
CA PRO A 70 -2.71 -8.05 -6.27
C PRO A 70 -1.61 -9.06 -6.59
N GLU A 71 -0.66 -8.64 -7.42
CA GLU A 71 0.61 -9.33 -7.57
C GLU A 71 1.60 -8.67 -6.61
N ILE A 72 2.24 -9.47 -5.76
CA ILE A 72 3.10 -8.96 -4.70
C ILE A 72 4.53 -9.41 -4.95
N ILE A 73 5.46 -8.47 -5.03
CA ILE A 73 6.87 -8.74 -5.24
C ILE A 73 7.63 -8.33 -3.98
N LYS A 74 8.32 -9.29 -3.38
CA LYS A 74 9.18 -9.05 -2.22
C LYS A 74 10.61 -8.78 -2.68
N HIS A 75 11.28 -7.85 -2.03
CA HIS A 75 12.65 -7.48 -2.38
C HIS A 75 13.64 -8.16 -1.44
N ASN A 76 14.62 -8.88 -2.01
CA ASN A 76 15.60 -9.62 -1.21
C ASN A 76 16.52 -8.72 -0.38
N LEU A 77 16.83 -7.53 -0.88
CA LEU A 77 17.76 -6.61 -0.23
C LEU A 77 17.05 -5.64 0.73
N LEU A 78 15.74 -5.44 0.55
CA LEU A 78 14.94 -4.52 1.37
C LEU A 78 13.87 -5.35 2.08
N LYS A 79 14.21 -5.82 3.25
CA LYS A 79 13.44 -6.83 4.00
C LYS A 79 11.97 -6.49 4.20
N ASP A 80 11.68 -5.23 4.48
CA ASP A 80 10.32 -4.79 4.82
C ASP A 80 9.59 -4.14 3.64
N ASP A 81 10.21 -4.07 2.48
CA ASP A 81 9.65 -3.38 1.31
C ASP A 81 9.03 -4.39 0.33
N ILE A 82 7.83 -4.07 -0.15
CA ILE A 82 7.17 -4.87 -1.19
C ILE A 82 6.66 -3.96 -2.29
N THR A 83 6.54 -4.51 -3.48
CA THR A 83 5.89 -3.85 -4.62
C THR A 83 4.57 -4.56 -4.91
N ILE A 84 3.52 -3.79 -5.05
CA ILE A 84 2.18 -4.30 -5.37
C ILE A 84 1.81 -3.87 -6.78
N ILE A 85 1.38 -4.82 -7.59
CA ILE A 85 0.97 -4.60 -8.97
C ILE A 85 -0.50 -5.01 -9.11
N LEU A 86 -1.33 -4.06 -9.54
CA LEU A 86 -2.75 -4.28 -9.77
C LEU A 86 -3.00 -4.14 -11.27
N LYS A 87 -3.31 -5.23 -11.93
CA LYS A 87 -3.56 -5.26 -13.38
C LYS A 87 -5.05 -5.21 -13.68
N LYS A 88 -5.44 -4.34 -14.59
CA LYS A 88 -6.82 -4.29 -15.09
C LYS A 88 -7.07 -5.31 -16.18
#